data_54d50014f55d19ae042ca4c4f8d5699e
#
_entry.id   54d50014f55d19ae042ca4c4f8d5699e
#
_cell.length_a   1.000
_cell.length_b   1.000
_cell.length_c   1.000
_cell.angle_alpha   90.00
_cell.angle_beta   90.00
_cell.angle_gamma   90.00
#
_symmetry.space_group_name_H-M   'P 1'
#
loop_
_entity.id
_entity.type
_entity.pdbx_description
1 polymer ?
#
loop_
_entity_poly.entity_id
_entity_poly.type
_entity_poly.pdbx_seq_one_letter_code
_entity_poly.pdbx_strand_id
1 'polypeptide(L)'
;MSRTKKITKPRRLRAPLVVAIVLAVLAGGFVISSTSCSKGGKAITVSATPVPTSSLSTSLEDYRGKVVILNFWAVWCGPCRVEIPDFVKLQEKYRSQGFEIVGVSMDKVWPRGGGPETVAPFMKSYNINYTVLLVNDTSALAGYQIPQAIPTTYVLDREGRIVKSYLGPRSMEVFEQDIKPLL
;
A
#
# COMPACT_ATOMS: atom_id res chain seq x y z
N MET A 1 60.58 30.58 -9.12
CA MET A 1 59.80 31.32 -8.10
C MET A 1 58.91 30.33 -7.36
N SER A 2 59.38 29.89 -6.21
CA SER A 2 58.70 28.86 -5.40
C SER A 2 57.94 29.56 -4.26
N ARG A 3 56.61 29.39 -4.16
CA ARG A 3 55.80 29.91 -3.06
C ARG A 3 55.57 28.81 -2.03
N THR A 4 56.26 28.88 -0.93
CA THR A 4 56.03 28.03 0.24
C THR A 4 54.73 28.43 0.97
N LYS A 5 53.82 27.47 1.09
CA LYS A 5 52.57 27.58 1.83
C LYS A 5 52.81 27.38 3.33
N LYS A 6 52.61 28.41 4.16
CA LYS A 6 52.69 28.34 5.64
C LYS A 6 51.55 27.49 6.18
N ILE A 7 51.86 26.40 6.88
CA ILE A 7 50.93 25.56 7.66
C ILE A 7 50.70 26.21 9.00
N THR A 8 49.51 26.67 9.29
CA THR A 8 49.09 27.18 10.60
C THR A 8 48.73 26.03 11.54
N LYS A 9 49.40 25.99 12.69
CA LYS A 9 49.20 25.03 13.80
C LYS A 9 47.80 25.16 14.43
N PRO A 10 47.06 24.05 14.75
CA PRO A 10 45.78 24.13 15.40
C PRO A 10 45.92 24.58 16.87
N ARG A 11 45.08 25.51 17.28
CA ARG A 11 44.99 26.03 18.66
C ARG A 11 44.45 24.91 19.59
N ARG A 12 45.26 24.52 20.55
CA ARG A 12 44.83 23.57 21.64
C ARG A 12 43.74 24.24 22.50
N LEU A 13 42.51 23.66 22.53
CA LEU A 13 41.47 24.01 23.50
C LEU A 13 41.92 23.61 24.89
N ARG A 14 41.81 24.51 25.88
CA ARG A 14 42.24 24.29 27.29
C ARG A 14 41.30 23.29 27.97
N ALA A 15 41.86 22.32 28.64
CA ALA A 15 41.21 21.20 29.30
C ALA A 15 40.07 21.53 30.34
N PRO A 16 39.99 22.69 31.00
CA PRO A 16 38.95 22.92 31.99
C PRO A 16 37.54 23.15 31.39
N LEU A 17 37.44 23.47 30.11
CA LEU A 17 36.14 23.73 29.48
C LEU A 17 35.37 22.44 29.14
N VAL A 18 36.07 21.37 28.86
CA VAL A 18 35.45 20.07 28.50
C VAL A 18 34.83 19.38 29.71
N VAL A 19 35.44 19.53 30.92
CA VAL A 19 34.93 18.89 32.13
C VAL A 19 33.64 19.54 32.64
N ALA A 20 33.49 20.88 32.45
CA ALA A 20 32.27 21.59 32.83
C ALA A 20 31.04 21.23 31.97
N ILE A 21 31.26 20.89 30.70
CA ILE A 21 30.17 20.49 29.78
C ILE A 21 29.66 19.07 30.10
N VAL A 22 30.55 18.16 30.53
CA VAL A 22 30.15 16.78 30.88
C VAL A 22 29.34 16.71 32.18
N LEU A 23 29.64 17.57 33.17
CA LEU A 23 28.88 17.60 34.44
C LEU A 23 27.50 18.26 34.33
N ALA A 24 27.29 19.18 33.37
CA ALA A 24 25.98 19.80 33.13
C ALA A 24 24.96 18.84 32.46
N VAL A 25 25.44 17.80 31.77
CA VAL A 25 24.56 16.81 31.11
C VAL A 25 23.99 15.77 32.10
N LEU A 26 24.66 15.60 33.28
CA LEU A 26 24.21 14.60 34.26
C LEU A 26 23.18 15.12 35.26
N ALA A 27 22.97 16.44 35.37
CA ALA A 27 22.00 17.06 36.28
C ALA A 27 20.69 17.50 35.64
N GLY A 28 20.61 17.55 34.33
CA GLY A 28 19.39 17.79 33.58
C GLY A 28 18.80 16.48 33.11
N GLY A 29 17.66 16.09 33.68
CA GLY A 29 16.90 14.93 33.19
C GLY A 29 16.57 15.09 31.71
N PHE A 30 17.39 14.49 30.87
CA PHE A 30 17.14 14.43 29.43
C PHE A 30 15.97 13.45 29.23
N VAL A 31 14.77 13.97 29.17
CA VAL A 31 13.62 13.24 28.64
C VAL A 31 13.94 12.96 27.20
N ILE A 32 14.43 11.73 26.94
CA ILE A 32 14.49 11.19 25.58
C ILE A 32 13.04 10.99 25.17
N SER A 33 12.46 12.03 24.58
CA SER A 33 11.28 11.86 23.75
C SER A 33 11.73 10.96 22.60
N SER A 34 11.44 9.68 22.69
CA SER A 34 11.55 8.73 21.61
C SER A 34 10.55 9.17 20.55
N THR A 35 10.96 10.13 19.71
CA THR A 35 10.35 10.33 18.43
C THR A 35 10.58 9.04 17.64
N SER A 36 9.62 8.14 17.78
CA SER A 36 9.46 7.00 16.90
C SER A 36 9.40 7.57 15.49
N CYS A 37 10.48 7.40 14.75
CA CYS A 37 10.53 7.72 13.33
C CYS A 37 9.67 6.65 12.65
N SER A 38 8.34 6.83 12.71
CA SER A 38 7.40 6.15 11.85
C SER A 38 7.77 6.56 10.43
N LYS A 39 8.51 5.69 9.74
CA LYS A 39 8.61 5.74 8.28
C LYS A 39 7.20 5.47 7.77
N GLY A 40 6.41 6.54 7.70
CA GLY A 40 5.05 6.53 7.23
C GLY A 40 4.98 6.12 5.77
N GLY A 41 4.74 4.85 5.53
CA GLY A 41 4.01 4.46 4.36
C GLY A 41 2.65 5.14 4.49
N LYS A 42 2.36 6.04 3.56
CA LYS A 42 1.12 6.81 3.58
C LYS A 42 -0.04 5.84 3.43
N ALA A 43 -0.85 5.68 4.49
CA ALA A 43 -2.05 4.86 4.47
C ALA A 43 -2.98 5.33 3.37
N ILE A 44 -3.47 4.41 2.53
CA ILE A 44 -4.57 4.70 1.62
C ILE A 44 -5.84 4.70 2.44
N THR A 45 -6.36 5.86 2.70
CA THR A 45 -7.75 5.97 3.09
C THR A 45 -8.56 6.06 1.80
N VAL A 46 -9.05 4.93 1.31
CA VAL A 46 -10.00 4.90 0.21
C VAL A 46 -11.35 5.24 0.80
N SER A 47 -11.86 6.47 0.58
CA SER A 47 -13.24 6.80 0.89
C SER A 47 -14.14 6.07 -0.11
N ALA A 48 -14.41 4.82 0.19
CA ALA A 48 -15.17 3.92 -0.65
C ALA A 48 -16.39 3.43 0.12
N THR A 49 -17.54 3.39 -0.54
CA THR A 49 -18.71 2.72 0.02
C THR A 49 -18.52 1.21 -0.20
N PRO A 50 -18.46 0.39 0.87
CA PRO A 50 -18.39 -1.06 0.70
C PRO A 50 -19.64 -1.54 -0.03
N VAL A 51 -19.47 -2.28 -1.10
CA VAL A 51 -20.57 -3.10 -1.63
C VAL A 51 -20.76 -4.23 -0.62
N PRO A 52 -22.00 -4.52 -0.17
CA PRO A 52 -22.23 -5.41 0.97
C PRO A 52 -21.79 -6.84 0.65
N THR A 53 -20.56 -7.14 0.95
CA THR A 53 -20.02 -8.44 1.20
C THR A 53 -19.23 -8.30 2.50
N SER A 54 -19.71 -8.87 3.56
CA SER A 54 -19.17 -9.18 4.89
C SER A 54 -17.84 -8.58 5.40
N SER A 55 -17.26 -7.55 4.79
CA SER A 55 -16.04 -6.90 5.25
C SER A 55 -16.22 -5.39 5.31
N LEU A 56 -16.18 -4.85 6.52
CA LEU A 56 -16.33 -3.41 6.84
C LEU A 56 -15.02 -2.64 6.72
N SER A 57 -13.99 -3.20 6.07
CA SER A 57 -12.70 -2.53 5.92
C SER A 57 -12.77 -1.46 4.85
N THR A 58 -12.46 -0.22 5.23
CA THR A 58 -12.39 0.94 4.34
C THR A 58 -10.95 1.42 4.11
N SER A 59 -9.98 0.77 4.74
CA SER A 59 -8.56 1.13 4.67
C SER A 59 -7.69 -0.09 4.36
N LEU A 60 -6.64 0.09 3.57
CA LEU A 60 -5.63 -0.96 3.36
C LEU A 60 -4.80 -1.25 4.61
N GLU A 61 -4.82 -0.37 5.61
CA GLU A 61 -4.21 -0.63 6.93
C GLU A 61 -4.82 -1.86 7.62
N ASP A 62 -6.10 -2.14 7.36
CA ASP A 62 -6.79 -3.29 7.94
C ASP A 62 -6.31 -4.64 7.38
N TYR A 63 -5.50 -4.59 6.31
CA TYR A 63 -4.88 -5.77 5.68
C TYR A 63 -3.40 -5.94 6.06
N ARG A 64 -2.86 -5.14 6.98
CA ARG A 64 -1.51 -5.35 7.52
C ARG A 64 -1.37 -6.76 8.09
N GLY A 65 -0.24 -7.39 7.81
CA GLY A 65 0.01 -8.79 8.17
C GLY A 65 -0.50 -9.81 7.17
N LYS A 66 -1.23 -9.36 6.12
CA LYS A 66 -1.67 -10.21 5.01
C LYS A 66 -0.92 -9.88 3.73
N VAL A 67 -0.76 -10.88 2.87
CA VAL A 67 -0.39 -10.67 1.46
C VAL A 67 -1.64 -10.25 0.71
N VAL A 68 -1.59 -9.15 -0.05
CA VAL A 68 -2.76 -8.57 -0.70
C VAL A 68 -2.58 -8.49 -2.20
N ILE A 69 -3.59 -8.92 -2.95
CA ILE A 69 -3.79 -8.50 -4.34
C ILE A 69 -4.78 -7.33 -4.33
N LEU A 70 -4.33 -6.15 -4.75
CA LEU A 70 -5.15 -4.97 -4.95
C LEU A 70 -5.41 -4.80 -6.45
N ASN A 71 -6.66 -5.05 -6.88
CA ASN A 71 -7.03 -5.05 -8.30
C ASN A 71 -8.00 -3.90 -8.60
N PHE A 72 -7.66 -3.07 -9.58
CA PHE A 72 -8.51 -2.00 -10.09
C PHE A 72 -9.24 -2.48 -11.35
N TRP A 73 -10.57 -2.41 -11.33
CA TRP A 73 -11.44 -3.00 -12.34
C TRP A 73 -12.76 -2.24 -12.52
N ALA A 74 -13.56 -2.62 -13.51
CA ALA A 74 -14.93 -2.12 -13.67
C ALA A 74 -15.81 -3.18 -14.33
N VAL A 75 -17.14 -3.11 -14.12
CA VAL A 75 -18.10 -4.08 -14.70
C VAL A 75 -18.11 -4.11 -16.22
N TRP A 76 -17.84 -2.98 -16.86
CA TRP A 76 -17.78 -2.84 -18.32
C TRP A 76 -16.42 -3.21 -18.93
N CYS A 77 -15.41 -3.52 -18.09
CA CYS A 77 -14.06 -3.85 -18.54
C CYS A 77 -13.98 -5.33 -18.98
N GLY A 78 -13.96 -5.58 -20.29
CA GLY A 78 -13.85 -6.93 -20.84
C GLY A 78 -12.63 -7.71 -20.31
N PRO A 79 -11.40 -7.19 -20.40
CA PRO A 79 -10.21 -7.86 -19.88
C PRO A 79 -10.27 -8.15 -18.37
N CYS A 80 -10.90 -7.27 -17.56
CA CYS A 80 -11.06 -7.51 -16.12
C CYS A 80 -11.91 -8.76 -15.84
N ARG A 81 -12.96 -8.98 -16.65
CA ARG A 81 -13.85 -10.14 -16.50
C ARG A 81 -13.14 -11.47 -16.71
N VAL A 82 -12.05 -11.48 -17.45
CA VAL A 82 -11.27 -12.70 -17.73
C VAL A 82 -10.52 -13.17 -16.49
N GLU A 83 -9.97 -12.26 -15.68
CA GLU A 83 -9.16 -12.60 -14.51
C GLU A 83 -9.97 -12.84 -13.21
N ILE A 84 -11.21 -12.29 -13.12
CA ILE A 84 -12.05 -12.41 -11.93
C ILE A 84 -12.27 -13.86 -11.47
N PRO A 85 -12.58 -14.85 -12.34
CA PRO A 85 -12.71 -16.24 -11.91
C PRO A 85 -11.46 -16.82 -11.27
N ASP A 86 -10.28 -16.40 -11.72
CA ASP A 86 -9.01 -16.81 -11.13
C ASP A 86 -8.77 -16.17 -9.76
N PHE A 87 -9.17 -14.92 -9.60
CA PHE A 87 -9.17 -14.27 -8.28
C PHE A 87 -10.08 -14.96 -7.28
N VAL A 88 -11.28 -15.38 -7.70
CA VAL A 88 -12.19 -16.14 -6.84
C VAL A 88 -11.53 -17.43 -6.34
N LYS A 89 -10.86 -18.18 -7.24
CA LYS A 89 -10.12 -19.39 -6.87
C LYS A 89 -8.92 -19.11 -5.96
N LEU A 90 -8.15 -18.04 -6.25
CA LEU A 90 -7.01 -17.64 -5.41
C LEU A 90 -7.47 -17.27 -4.00
N GLN A 91 -8.53 -16.49 -3.87
CA GLN A 91 -9.10 -16.11 -2.58
C GLN A 91 -9.53 -17.33 -1.77
N GLU A 92 -10.23 -18.27 -2.39
CA GLU A 92 -10.65 -19.50 -1.73
C GLU A 92 -9.44 -20.34 -1.26
N LYS A 93 -8.44 -20.50 -2.13
CA LYS A 93 -7.28 -21.34 -1.91
C LYS A 93 -6.33 -20.82 -0.82
N TYR A 94 -6.13 -19.50 -0.73
CA TYR A 94 -5.08 -18.91 0.09
C TYR A 94 -5.57 -18.06 1.28
N ARG A 95 -6.88 -17.81 1.42
CA ARG A 95 -7.43 -17.01 2.53
C ARG A 95 -6.94 -17.48 3.91
N SER A 96 -6.91 -18.78 4.16
CA SER A 96 -6.47 -19.34 5.44
C SER A 96 -4.97 -19.16 5.72
N GLN A 97 -4.19 -18.77 4.72
CA GLN A 97 -2.75 -18.55 4.82
C GLN A 97 -2.38 -17.07 5.00
N GLY A 98 -3.35 -16.22 5.31
CA GLY A 98 -3.11 -14.78 5.46
C GLY A 98 -3.02 -14.04 4.13
N PHE A 99 -3.82 -14.46 3.16
CA PHE A 99 -3.97 -13.81 1.85
C PHE A 99 -5.34 -13.14 1.73
N GLU A 100 -5.39 -12.02 1.03
CA GLU A 100 -6.64 -11.31 0.74
C GLU A 100 -6.60 -10.66 -0.65
N ILE A 101 -7.75 -10.65 -1.31
CA ILE A 101 -7.95 -9.85 -2.53
C ILE A 101 -8.84 -8.67 -2.20
N VAL A 102 -8.45 -7.49 -2.66
CA VAL A 102 -9.23 -6.26 -2.57
C VAL A 102 -9.46 -5.73 -3.97
N GLY A 103 -10.67 -5.86 -4.46
CA GLY A 103 -11.10 -5.29 -5.73
C GLY A 103 -11.52 -3.83 -5.55
N VAL A 104 -10.99 -2.92 -6.37
CA VAL A 104 -11.37 -1.51 -6.38
C VAL A 104 -12.16 -1.25 -7.65
N SER A 105 -13.47 -1.08 -7.53
CA SER A 105 -14.33 -0.75 -8.67
C SER A 105 -14.18 0.72 -9.04
N MET A 106 -13.85 0.94 -10.31
CA MET A 106 -13.70 2.27 -10.92
C MET A 106 -14.98 2.74 -11.62
N ASP A 107 -16.10 2.02 -11.45
CA ASP A 107 -17.33 2.27 -12.19
C ASP A 107 -17.90 3.67 -12.00
N LYS A 108 -17.75 4.27 -10.80
CA LYS A 108 -18.22 5.64 -10.53
C LYS A 108 -17.27 6.73 -11.00
N VAL A 109 -16.00 6.41 -11.20
CA VAL A 109 -14.95 7.40 -11.48
C VAL A 109 -14.78 7.61 -12.98
N TRP A 110 -15.02 6.57 -13.79
CA TRP A 110 -14.81 6.63 -15.22
C TRP A 110 -16.12 6.79 -16.03
N PRO A 111 -16.06 7.43 -17.22
CA PRO A 111 -17.24 7.96 -17.93
C PRO A 111 -18.33 6.97 -18.33
N ARG A 112 -18.11 5.67 -18.20
CA ARG A 112 -19.11 4.66 -18.54
C ARG A 112 -20.02 4.28 -17.37
N GLY A 113 -19.76 4.89 -16.22
CA GLY A 113 -20.63 4.98 -15.05
C GLY A 113 -21.30 3.70 -14.57
N GLY A 114 -21.41 3.61 -13.31
CA GLY A 114 -22.14 2.58 -12.60
C GLY A 114 -21.95 2.79 -11.10
N GLY A 115 -22.83 2.22 -10.32
CA GLY A 115 -22.78 2.33 -8.89
C GLY A 115 -23.03 0.98 -8.22
N PRO A 116 -23.42 0.97 -6.96
CA PRO A 116 -23.78 -0.25 -6.24
C PRO A 116 -24.83 -1.08 -6.98
N GLU A 117 -25.74 -0.41 -7.70
CA GLU A 117 -26.81 -1.02 -8.47
C GLU A 117 -26.32 -1.87 -9.66
N THR A 118 -25.12 -1.59 -10.18
CA THR A 118 -24.50 -2.37 -11.26
C THR A 118 -23.44 -3.33 -10.73
N VAL A 119 -22.66 -2.91 -9.73
CA VAL A 119 -21.56 -3.69 -9.17
C VAL A 119 -22.05 -4.89 -8.36
N ALA A 120 -23.09 -4.71 -7.53
CA ALA A 120 -23.58 -5.81 -6.67
C ALA A 120 -24.18 -6.98 -7.47
N PRO A 121 -25.05 -6.80 -8.51
CA PRO A 121 -25.48 -7.90 -9.35
C PRO A 121 -24.34 -8.57 -10.11
N PHE A 122 -23.35 -7.79 -10.56
CA PHE A 122 -22.15 -8.31 -11.22
C PHE A 122 -21.35 -9.22 -10.28
N MET A 123 -21.08 -8.76 -9.05
CA MET A 123 -20.38 -9.57 -8.04
C MET A 123 -21.08 -10.91 -7.81
N LYS A 124 -22.40 -10.90 -7.71
CA LYS A 124 -23.20 -12.11 -7.57
C LYS A 124 -23.06 -13.04 -8.78
N SER A 125 -23.11 -12.52 -9.99
CA SER A 125 -23.03 -13.31 -11.22
C SER A 125 -21.65 -13.96 -11.46
N TYR A 126 -20.58 -13.34 -10.93
CA TYR A 126 -19.21 -13.85 -11.01
C TYR A 126 -18.77 -14.61 -9.74
N ASN A 127 -19.68 -14.80 -8.76
CA ASN A 127 -19.38 -15.42 -7.46
C ASN A 127 -18.18 -14.77 -6.75
N ILE A 128 -18.05 -13.45 -6.83
CA ILE A 128 -16.93 -12.72 -6.20
C ILE A 128 -17.02 -12.94 -4.67
N ASN A 129 -15.98 -13.56 -4.12
CA ASN A 129 -15.90 -14.00 -2.72
C ASN A 129 -14.84 -13.21 -1.91
N TYR A 130 -14.42 -12.05 -2.42
CA TYR A 130 -13.45 -11.15 -1.84
C TYR A 130 -14.02 -9.74 -1.70
N THR A 131 -13.31 -8.87 -0.95
CA THR A 131 -13.74 -7.49 -0.71
C THR A 131 -13.73 -6.67 -1.99
N VAL A 132 -14.81 -5.92 -2.21
CA VAL A 132 -14.90 -4.94 -3.30
C VAL A 132 -15.19 -3.56 -2.71
N LEU A 133 -14.33 -2.61 -3.04
CA LEU A 133 -14.48 -1.19 -2.69
C LEU A 133 -14.98 -0.43 -3.92
N LEU A 134 -15.98 0.41 -3.72
CA LEU A 134 -16.51 1.28 -4.76
C LEU A 134 -15.95 2.70 -4.57
N VAL A 135 -15.07 3.13 -5.46
CA VAL A 135 -14.48 4.47 -5.40
C VAL A 135 -15.48 5.51 -5.88
N ASN A 136 -15.76 6.51 -5.05
CA ASN A 136 -16.71 7.57 -5.35
C ASN A 136 -16.09 8.73 -6.13
N ASP A 137 -14.80 8.98 -5.93
CA ASP A 137 -14.03 9.99 -6.65
C ASP A 137 -12.52 9.64 -6.62
N THR A 138 -11.75 10.32 -7.45
CA THR A 138 -10.31 10.08 -7.56
C THR A 138 -9.52 10.59 -6.36
N SER A 139 -10.10 11.47 -5.54
CA SER A 139 -9.45 11.98 -4.32
C SER A 139 -9.24 10.87 -3.29
N ALA A 140 -10.13 9.88 -3.29
CA ALA A 140 -10.01 8.67 -2.48
C ALA A 140 -8.74 7.85 -2.79
N LEU A 141 -8.16 8.05 -3.97
CA LEU A 141 -6.93 7.40 -4.43
C LEU A 141 -5.69 8.32 -4.28
N ALA A 142 -5.85 9.48 -3.61
CA ALA A 142 -4.75 10.41 -3.38
C ALA A 142 -3.62 9.74 -2.58
N GLY A 143 -2.44 9.62 -3.18
CA GLY A 143 -1.28 8.91 -2.61
C GLY A 143 -0.97 7.58 -3.30
N TYR A 144 -1.87 7.10 -4.18
CA TYR A 144 -1.60 6.05 -5.15
C TYR A 144 -1.56 6.64 -6.56
N GLN A 145 -0.79 6.03 -7.42
CA GLN A 145 -0.93 6.31 -8.83
C GLN A 145 -2.31 5.79 -9.25
N ILE A 146 -3.21 6.72 -9.59
CA ILE A 146 -4.48 6.37 -10.22
C ILE A 146 -4.13 5.59 -11.48
N PRO A 147 -4.62 4.35 -11.63
CA PRO A 147 -4.30 3.57 -12.81
C PRO A 147 -4.84 4.28 -14.06
N GLN A 148 -3.97 4.44 -15.06
CA GLN A 148 -4.37 5.04 -16.34
C GLN A 148 -5.20 4.08 -17.22
N ALA A 149 -5.21 2.80 -16.86
CA ALA A 149 -5.98 1.77 -17.54
C ALA A 149 -6.33 0.64 -16.56
N ILE A 150 -7.34 -0.16 -16.90
CA ILE A 150 -7.77 -1.35 -16.16
C ILE A 150 -7.77 -2.61 -17.05
N PRO A 151 -7.53 -3.80 -16.49
CA PRO A 151 -7.18 -4.02 -15.09
C PRO A 151 -5.77 -3.53 -14.78
N THR A 152 -5.60 -2.98 -13.58
CA THR A 152 -4.29 -2.74 -12.97
C THR A 152 -4.28 -3.46 -11.64
N THR A 153 -3.23 -4.27 -11.41
CA THR A 153 -3.12 -5.13 -10.24
C THR A 153 -1.79 -4.90 -9.53
N TYR A 154 -1.85 -4.66 -8.24
CA TYR A 154 -0.69 -4.60 -7.36
C TYR A 154 -0.68 -5.81 -6.44
N VAL A 155 0.50 -6.40 -6.22
CA VAL A 155 0.75 -7.38 -5.17
C VAL A 155 1.46 -6.68 -4.04
N LEU A 156 0.91 -6.78 -2.83
CA LEU A 156 1.46 -6.17 -1.63
C LEU A 156 1.93 -7.27 -0.68
N ASP A 157 3.08 -7.02 -0.04
CA ASP A 157 3.56 -7.87 1.05
C ASP A 157 2.81 -7.62 2.37
N ARG A 158 3.18 -8.36 3.42
CA ARG A 158 2.54 -8.25 4.75
C ARG A 158 2.72 -6.89 5.40
N GLU A 159 3.74 -6.13 5.00
CA GLU A 159 3.99 -4.75 5.42
C GLU A 159 3.23 -3.72 4.57
N GLY A 160 2.43 -4.18 3.60
CA GLY A 160 1.65 -3.33 2.69
C GLY A 160 2.48 -2.61 1.63
N ARG A 161 3.70 -3.10 1.34
CA ARG A 161 4.56 -2.55 0.28
C ARG A 161 4.21 -3.21 -1.05
N ILE A 162 4.14 -2.43 -2.11
CA ILE A 162 3.95 -2.96 -3.46
C ILE A 162 5.23 -3.69 -3.90
N VAL A 163 5.13 -4.99 -4.13
CA VAL A 163 6.23 -5.85 -4.60
C VAL A 163 6.13 -6.18 -6.08
N LYS A 164 4.91 -6.13 -6.65
CA LYS A 164 4.65 -6.31 -8.09
C LYS A 164 3.53 -5.38 -8.57
N SER A 165 3.59 -5.05 -9.86
CA SER A 165 2.59 -4.22 -10.54
C SER A 165 2.34 -4.77 -11.95
N TYR A 166 1.07 -4.90 -12.31
CA TYR A 166 0.65 -5.39 -13.62
C TYR A 166 -0.37 -4.46 -14.25
N LEU A 167 -0.17 -4.14 -15.51
CA LEU A 167 -1.17 -3.53 -16.37
C LEU A 167 -1.69 -4.58 -17.34
N GLY A 168 -3.01 -4.72 -17.42
CA GLY A 168 -3.67 -5.77 -18.18
C GLY A 168 -3.78 -7.11 -17.43
N PRO A 169 -4.64 -8.03 -17.92
CA PRO A 169 -4.95 -9.27 -17.23
C PRO A 169 -3.74 -10.20 -17.13
N ARG A 170 -3.71 -11.01 -16.07
CA ARG A 170 -2.73 -12.09 -15.86
C ARG A 170 -3.47 -13.37 -15.48
N SER A 171 -2.83 -14.52 -15.72
CA SER A 171 -3.36 -15.81 -15.31
C SER A 171 -3.14 -16.06 -13.83
N MET A 172 -3.89 -17.01 -13.28
CA MET A 172 -3.78 -17.47 -11.90
C MET A 172 -2.35 -17.87 -11.54
N GLU A 173 -1.64 -18.55 -12.45
CA GLU A 173 -0.28 -19.06 -12.23
C GLU A 173 0.72 -17.94 -11.99
N VAL A 174 0.58 -16.82 -12.71
CA VAL A 174 1.44 -15.63 -12.51
C VAL A 174 1.24 -15.07 -11.12
N PHE A 175 0.01 -14.88 -10.69
CA PHE A 175 -0.27 -14.39 -9.34
C PHE A 175 0.18 -15.37 -8.26
N GLU A 176 0.00 -16.69 -8.48
CA GLU A 176 0.48 -17.69 -7.53
C GLU A 176 2.01 -17.68 -7.35
N GLN A 177 2.76 -17.50 -8.44
CA GLN A 177 4.22 -17.37 -8.37
C GLN A 177 4.65 -16.16 -7.52
N ASP A 178 3.91 -15.06 -7.58
CA ASP A 178 4.24 -13.86 -6.83
C ASP A 178 3.82 -13.92 -5.35
N ILE A 179 2.66 -14.51 -5.05
CA ILE A 179 2.14 -14.52 -3.67
C ILE A 179 2.75 -15.62 -2.80
N LYS A 180 3.03 -16.80 -3.38
CA LYS A 180 3.56 -17.95 -2.61
C LYS A 180 4.81 -17.65 -1.78
N PRO A 181 5.81 -16.91 -2.28
CA PRO A 181 6.99 -16.57 -1.49
C PRO A 181 6.71 -15.59 -0.34
N LEU A 182 5.54 -14.94 -0.34
CA LEU A 182 5.15 -13.92 0.65
C LEU A 182 4.24 -14.48 1.74
N LEU A 183 3.62 -15.64 1.51
CA LEU A 183 2.72 -16.31 2.45
C LEU A 183 3.49 -17.00 3.58
#